data_f30476ecf82cc10ebc5b2e88e33446a3
#
_entry.id   f30476ecf82cc10ebc5b2e88e33446a3
#
_cell.length_a   1.000
_cell.length_b   1.000
_cell.length_c   1.000
_cell.angle_alpha   90.00
_cell.angle_beta   90.00
_cell.angle_gamma   90.00
#
_symmetry.space_group_name_H-M   'P 1'
#
loop_
_entity.id
_entity.type
_entity.pdbx_description
1 polymer ?
#
loop_
_entity_poly.entity_id
_entity_poly.type
_entity_poly.pdbx_seq_one_letter_code
_entity_poly.pdbx_strand_id
1 'polypeptide(L)'
;MSRIQFENVSKHYAGKTVVAVDNLNLGIEAGEFLTLLGPSGSGKTTSLMMLAGFERPSAGTIRFDGVPIETLPAHRRNMGVVFQSHALFPHLTVAENVAFPLKVRRLSRSETATRVTSALEKVRLAPFAERMPHQLSGGQQQRVALARALVFEPRLVLLDEPLSALDKKLREEMQLEIRRLHRELGVTMAFVTHDQSEAMVMSDRVAVFNHGRIEQIGPPQQLYDAPCNTFVAGFLGDNNKVEGKSGPDPVAPAGQMEIRLANGLTLRGRRAGHSTNGPSQVLCVRPECLKVALDAGQLETGNQIGARLVDIIQQGDHWRLVAALSDEDGGLRAENWTVKVNVGSVPAGLTVGQPVVLRFRPEDAWIF
;
A
#
# COMPACT_ATOMS: atom_id res chain seq x y z
N MET A 1 -19.99 17.74 4.28
CA MET A 1 -18.80 16.88 4.33
C MET A 1 -18.22 16.81 2.93
N SER A 2 -16.89 16.93 2.79
CA SER A 2 -16.28 17.10 1.46
C SER A 2 -16.04 15.74 0.81
N ARG A 3 -16.63 15.49 -0.34
CA ARG A 3 -16.47 14.27 -1.15
C ARG A 3 -15.73 14.58 -2.45
N ILE A 4 -14.70 13.80 -2.76
CA ILE A 4 -13.99 13.88 -4.04
C ILE A 4 -14.43 12.72 -4.93
N GLN A 5 -14.65 13.00 -6.23
CA GLN A 5 -15.03 12.00 -7.22
C GLN A 5 -14.22 12.21 -8.49
N PHE A 6 -13.58 11.15 -8.94
CA PHE A 6 -13.01 11.01 -10.26
C PHE A 6 -14.00 10.22 -11.11
N GLU A 7 -14.42 10.78 -12.23
CA GLU A 7 -15.41 10.20 -13.15
C GLU A 7 -14.76 10.02 -14.53
N ASN A 8 -14.39 8.78 -14.87
CA ASN A 8 -13.75 8.38 -16.13
C ASN A 8 -12.52 9.23 -16.49
N VAL A 9 -11.70 9.55 -15.48
CA VAL A 9 -10.56 10.45 -15.64
C VAL A 9 -9.41 9.73 -16.32
N SER A 10 -8.89 10.36 -17.41
CA SER A 10 -7.73 9.86 -18.13
C SER A 10 -6.69 10.95 -18.32
N LYS A 11 -5.41 10.54 -18.35
CA LYS A 11 -4.28 11.44 -18.61
C LYS A 11 -3.31 10.84 -19.62
N HIS A 12 -3.12 11.56 -20.69
CA HIS A 12 -2.14 11.28 -21.75
C HIS A 12 -1.13 12.43 -21.78
N TYR A 13 0.15 12.09 -21.89
CA TYR A 13 1.21 13.08 -22.12
C TYR A 13 1.59 13.10 -23.60
N ALA A 14 1.70 14.28 -24.19
CA ALA A 14 2.11 14.45 -25.58
C ALA A 14 3.46 13.77 -25.86
N GLY A 15 3.53 13.01 -26.96
CA GLY A 15 4.76 12.28 -27.34
C GLY A 15 5.02 10.98 -26.58
N LYS A 16 4.16 10.57 -25.67
CA LYS A 16 4.25 9.25 -24.98
C LYS A 16 3.13 8.33 -25.45
N THR A 17 3.49 7.10 -25.77
CA THR A 17 2.53 6.03 -26.13
C THR A 17 1.80 5.46 -24.91
N VAL A 18 2.37 5.66 -23.72
CA VAL A 18 1.81 5.12 -22.47
C VAL A 18 0.83 6.09 -21.85
N VAL A 19 -0.36 5.58 -21.55
CA VAL A 19 -1.41 6.30 -20.81
C VAL A 19 -1.01 6.35 -19.34
N ALA A 20 -0.86 7.55 -18.79
CA ALA A 20 -0.43 7.71 -17.38
C ALA A 20 -1.56 7.37 -16.39
N VAL A 21 -2.79 7.72 -16.73
CA VAL A 21 -4.00 7.37 -15.98
C VAL A 21 -5.08 7.02 -17.00
N ASP A 22 -5.74 5.88 -16.83
CA ASP A 22 -6.68 5.32 -17.79
C ASP A 22 -8.02 5.02 -17.12
N ASN A 23 -9.04 5.81 -17.51
CA ASN A 23 -10.42 5.65 -17.07
C ASN A 23 -10.60 5.51 -15.54
N LEU A 24 -9.91 6.37 -14.79
CA LEU A 24 -9.94 6.36 -13.34
C LEU A 24 -11.32 6.74 -12.81
N ASN A 25 -11.93 5.84 -12.04
CA ASN A 25 -13.14 6.08 -11.26
C ASN A 25 -12.81 5.86 -9.79
N LEU A 26 -12.87 6.91 -8.97
CA LEU A 26 -12.46 6.88 -7.57
C LEU A 26 -13.29 7.87 -6.75
N GLY A 27 -13.82 7.41 -5.63
CA GLY A 27 -14.45 8.25 -4.61
C GLY A 27 -13.61 8.30 -3.35
N ILE A 28 -13.44 9.51 -2.78
CA ILE A 28 -12.83 9.75 -1.47
C ILE A 28 -13.88 10.39 -0.57
N GLU A 29 -14.19 9.75 0.54
CA GLU A 29 -15.22 10.24 1.45
C GLU A 29 -14.66 11.32 2.40
N ALA A 30 -15.53 12.08 3.01
CA ALA A 30 -15.14 13.12 3.97
C ALA A 30 -14.52 12.52 5.24
N GLY A 31 -13.38 13.05 5.65
CA GLY A 31 -12.64 12.56 6.81
C GLY A 31 -11.92 11.23 6.58
N GLU A 32 -11.93 10.71 5.36
CA GLU A 32 -11.26 9.47 5.00
C GLU A 32 -9.75 9.68 4.81
N PHE A 33 -8.96 8.71 5.24
CA PHE A 33 -7.56 8.55 4.87
C PHE A 33 -7.45 7.51 3.74
N LEU A 34 -7.39 7.97 2.50
CA LEU A 34 -7.22 7.13 1.34
C LEU A 34 -5.77 7.08 0.88
N THR A 35 -5.21 5.88 0.71
CA THR A 35 -3.89 5.69 0.11
C THR A 35 -3.98 5.19 -1.32
N LEU A 36 -3.23 5.84 -2.23
CA LEU A 36 -2.95 5.37 -3.57
C LEU A 36 -1.63 4.60 -3.52
N LEU A 37 -1.69 3.29 -3.65
CA LEU A 37 -0.57 2.37 -3.51
C LEU A 37 -0.28 1.69 -4.85
N GLY A 38 1.00 1.48 -5.19
CA GLY A 38 1.35 0.76 -6.43
C GLY A 38 2.80 0.99 -6.83
N PRO A 39 3.31 0.30 -7.86
CA PRO A 39 4.67 0.47 -8.35
C PRO A 39 4.91 1.87 -8.93
N SER A 40 6.19 2.22 -9.07
CA SER A 40 6.57 3.49 -9.72
C SER A 40 6.02 3.55 -11.16
N GLY A 41 5.51 4.72 -11.55
CA GLY A 41 4.92 4.92 -12.89
C GLY A 41 3.49 4.37 -13.06
N SER A 42 2.82 3.86 -12.02
CA SER A 42 1.46 3.34 -12.12
C SER A 42 0.35 4.40 -12.17
N GLY A 43 0.68 5.70 -12.13
CA GLY A 43 -0.30 6.79 -12.27
C GLY A 43 -0.72 7.49 -10.97
N LYS A 44 -0.24 7.07 -9.80
CA LYS A 44 -0.62 7.62 -8.48
C LYS A 44 -0.35 9.13 -8.34
N THR A 45 0.93 9.52 -8.49
CA THR A 45 1.34 10.93 -8.42
C THR A 45 0.62 11.77 -9.48
N THR A 46 0.44 11.26 -10.71
CA THR A 46 -0.33 11.95 -11.74
C THR A 46 -1.77 12.19 -11.31
N SER A 47 -2.43 11.20 -10.71
CA SER A 47 -3.79 11.33 -10.17
C SER A 47 -3.86 12.38 -9.06
N LEU A 48 -2.89 12.36 -8.13
CA LEU A 48 -2.78 13.36 -7.07
C LEU A 48 -2.53 14.78 -7.63
N MET A 49 -1.66 14.92 -8.64
CA MET A 49 -1.36 16.22 -9.27
C MET A 49 -2.56 16.78 -10.05
N MET A 50 -3.38 15.91 -10.68
CA MET A 50 -4.64 16.32 -11.29
C MET A 50 -5.63 16.82 -10.22
N LEU A 51 -5.72 16.15 -9.07
CA LEU A 51 -6.56 16.60 -7.95
C LEU A 51 -6.07 17.92 -7.36
N ALA A 52 -4.76 18.08 -7.20
CA ALA A 52 -4.13 19.31 -6.70
C ALA A 52 -4.28 20.50 -7.67
N GLY A 53 -4.48 20.25 -8.96
CA GLY A 53 -4.58 21.29 -10.00
C GLY A 53 -3.27 21.72 -10.63
N PHE A 54 -2.23 20.93 -10.46
CA PHE A 54 -0.94 21.10 -11.15
C PHE A 54 -0.95 20.45 -12.53
N GLU A 55 -1.82 19.45 -12.72
CA GLU A 55 -2.05 18.79 -14.00
C GLU A 55 -3.53 18.88 -14.38
N ARG A 56 -3.82 18.91 -15.69
CA ARG A 56 -5.19 18.82 -16.19
C ARG A 56 -5.46 17.40 -16.70
N PRO A 57 -6.62 16.82 -16.42
CA PRO A 57 -7.03 15.60 -17.08
C PRO A 57 -7.14 15.79 -18.60
N SER A 58 -6.87 14.74 -19.37
CA SER A 58 -7.09 14.72 -20.82
C SER A 58 -8.54 14.40 -21.17
N ALA A 59 -9.22 13.63 -20.29
CA ALA A 59 -10.65 13.31 -20.39
C ALA A 59 -11.21 13.04 -18.99
N GLY A 60 -12.54 13.06 -18.86
CA GLY A 60 -13.25 12.84 -17.61
C GLY A 60 -13.33 14.07 -16.73
N THR A 61 -13.89 13.94 -15.54
CA THR A 61 -14.22 15.04 -14.63
C THR A 61 -13.76 14.72 -13.21
N ILE A 62 -13.21 15.71 -12.51
CA ILE A 62 -12.89 15.63 -11.07
C ILE A 62 -13.85 16.59 -10.35
N ARG A 63 -14.64 16.04 -9.41
CA ARG A 63 -15.58 16.82 -8.62
C ARG A 63 -15.16 16.92 -7.17
N PHE A 64 -15.36 18.08 -6.58
CA PHE A 64 -15.23 18.33 -5.16
C PHE A 64 -16.58 18.87 -4.64
N ASP A 65 -17.24 18.12 -3.76
CA ASP A 65 -18.60 18.40 -3.30
C ASP A 65 -19.61 18.55 -4.47
N GLY A 66 -19.49 17.72 -5.51
CA GLY A 66 -20.31 17.77 -6.70
C GLY A 66 -19.93 18.86 -7.70
N VAL A 67 -19.01 19.77 -7.37
CA VAL A 67 -18.58 20.86 -8.25
C VAL A 67 -17.34 20.44 -9.05
N PRO A 68 -17.34 20.55 -10.40
CA PRO A 68 -16.16 20.31 -11.22
C PRO A 68 -15.02 21.26 -10.88
N ILE A 69 -13.78 20.72 -10.74
CA ILE A 69 -12.61 21.49 -10.33
C ILE A 69 -11.48 21.53 -11.37
N GLU A 70 -11.63 20.93 -12.54
CA GLU A 70 -10.57 20.82 -13.56
C GLU A 70 -10.09 22.19 -14.03
N THR A 71 -10.99 23.18 -14.10
CA THR A 71 -10.69 24.54 -14.54
C THR A 71 -10.16 25.42 -13.41
N LEU A 72 -10.31 24.99 -12.15
CA LEU A 72 -9.84 25.76 -11.01
C LEU A 72 -8.31 25.61 -10.86
N PRO A 73 -7.56 26.72 -10.81
CA PRO A 73 -6.12 26.65 -10.53
C PRO A 73 -5.85 26.18 -9.10
N ALA A 74 -4.69 25.56 -8.84
CA ALA A 74 -4.32 24.91 -7.59
C ALA A 74 -4.60 25.81 -6.35
N HIS A 75 -4.24 27.09 -6.40
CA HIS A 75 -4.40 28.03 -5.28
C HIS A 75 -5.88 28.32 -4.90
N ARG A 76 -6.84 28.04 -5.78
CA ARG A 76 -8.28 28.18 -5.52
C ARG A 76 -8.96 26.92 -5.04
N ARG A 77 -8.27 25.77 -5.08
CA ARG A 77 -8.85 24.47 -4.64
C ARG A 77 -8.87 24.29 -3.13
N ASN A 78 -8.22 25.18 -2.38
CA ASN A 78 -8.14 25.15 -0.91
C ASN A 78 -7.69 23.78 -0.33
N MET A 79 -6.70 23.16 -0.97
CA MET A 79 -6.12 21.88 -0.59
C MET A 79 -4.71 22.08 -0.05
N GLY A 80 -4.35 21.37 1.02
CA GLY A 80 -2.98 21.32 1.53
C GLY A 80 -2.18 20.30 0.70
N VAL A 81 -0.94 20.63 0.34
CA VAL A 81 -0.07 19.71 -0.40
C VAL A 81 1.27 19.57 0.29
N VAL A 82 1.69 18.34 0.52
CA VAL A 82 3.04 17.97 1.00
C VAL A 82 3.72 17.17 -0.11
N PHE A 83 4.82 17.70 -0.62
CA PHE A 83 5.61 17.08 -1.67
C PHE A 83 6.70 16.17 -1.09
N GLN A 84 7.19 15.24 -1.87
CA GLN A 84 8.27 14.31 -1.53
C GLN A 84 9.53 15.01 -1.01
N SER A 85 9.90 16.16 -1.59
CA SER A 85 11.08 16.97 -1.19
C SER A 85 10.79 17.93 -0.03
N HIS A 86 9.61 17.81 0.64
CA HIS A 86 9.08 18.75 1.63
C HIS A 86 8.85 20.16 1.08
N ALA A 87 9.59 20.60 0.09
CA ALA A 87 9.51 21.90 -0.61
C ALA A 87 9.45 23.10 0.38
N LEU A 88 10.26 23.04 1.45
CA LEU A 88 10.38 24.17 2.39
C LEU A 88 11.15 25.31 1.73
N PHE A 89 10.75 26.54 2.04
CA PHE A 89 11.47 27.73 1.62
C PHE A 89 12.76 27.85 2.45
N PRO A 90 13.97 27.68 1.86
CA PRO A 90 15.22 27.56 2.62
C PRO A 90 15.65 28.87 3.28
N HIS A 91 15.14 30.01 2.80
CA HIS A 91 15.42 31.35 3.28
C HIS A 91 14.39 31.89 4.30
N LEU A 92 13.41 31.07 4.68
CA LEU A 92 12.40 31.40 5.69
C LEU A 92 12.58 30.51 6.92
N THR A 93 12.32 31.07 8.09
CA THR A 93 12.27 30.29 9.35
C THR A 93 11.13 29.25 9.32
N VAL A 94 11.09 28.36 10.31
CA VAL A 94 9.99 27.42 10.51
C VAL A 94 8.65 28.15 10.63
N ALA A 95 8.57 29.16 11.50
CA ALA A 95 7.35 29.94 11.67
C ALA A 95 6.93 30.64 10.38
N GLU A 96 7.88 31.21 9.65
CA GLU A 96 7.61 31.88 8.38
C GLU A 96 7.16 30.91 7.26
N ASN A 97 7.75 29.71 7.19
CA ASN A 97 7.28 28.65 6.30
C ASN A 97 5.82 28.29 6.57
N VAL A 98 5.45 28.08 7.85
CA VAL A 98 4.07 27.76 8.24
C VAL A 98 3.14 28.96 8.02
N ALA A 99 3.62 30.22 8.24
CA ALA A 99 2.84 31.44 8.02
C ALA A 99 2.57 31.73 6.53
N PHE A 100 3.39 31.21 5.61
CA PHE A 100 3.35 31.57 4.20
C PHE A 100 1.95 31.41 3.55
N PRO A 101 1.23 30.29 3.71
CA PRO A 101 -0.11 30.13 3.13
C PRO A 101 -1.13 31.13 3.69
N LEU A 102 -0.98 31.57 4.93
CA LEU A 102 -1.87 32.54 5.57
C LEU A 102 -1.60 33.96 5.04
N LYS A 103 -0.31 34.32 4.85
CA LYS A 103 0.08 35.59 4.22
C LYS A 103 -0.48 35.72 2.79
N VAL A 104 -0.40 34.64 1.99
CA VAL A 104 -0.99 34.63 0.63
C VAL A 104 -2.50 34.83 0.68
N ARG A 105 -3.19 34.34 1.71
CA ARG A 105 -4.63 34.53 1.95
C ARG A 105 -4.97 35.86 2.60
N ARG A 106 -3.96 36.71 2.86
CA ARG A 106 -4.12 38.08 3.44
C ARG A 106 -4.74 38.09 4.82
N LEU A 107 -4.48 37.07 5.67
CA LEU A 107 -4.91 37.11 7.07
C LEU A 107 -4.16 38.18 7.84
N SER A 108 -4.77 38.71 8.93
CA SER A 108 -4.15 39.69 9.81
C SER A 108 -2.90 39.10 10.50
N ARG A 109 -1.99 40.01 10.95
CA ARG A 109 -0.78 39.57 11.66
C ARG A 109 -1.10 38.80 12.94
N SER A 110 -2.07 39.27 13.73
CA SER A 110 -2.49 38.62 14.98
C SER A 110 -3.07 37.22 14.72
N GLU A 111 -3.97 37.09 13.77
CA GLU A 111 -4.56 35.81 13.40
C GLU A 111 -3.51 34.85 12.85
N THR A 112 -2.60 35.34 12.00
CA THR A 112 -1.48 34.53 11.47
C THR A 112 -0.60 34.01 12.61
N ALA A 113 -0.23 34.84 13.58
CA ALA A 113 0.59 34.44 14.72
C ALA A 113 -0.09 33.33 15.54
N THR A 114 -1.37 33.53 15.89
CA THR A 114 -2.15 32.53 16.64
C THR A 114 -2.23 31.19 15.93
N ARG A 115 -2.57 31.19 14.64
CA ARG A 115 -2.67 29.96 13.84
C ARG A 115 -1.33 29.24 13.66
N VAL A 116 -0.24 29.98 13.44
CA VAL A 116 1.12 29.44 13.35
C VAL A 116 1.54 28.77 14.65
N THR A 117 1.34 29.44 15.80
CA THR A 117 1.65 28.88 17.13
C THR A 117 0.89 27.56 17.33
N SER A 118 -0.43 27.56 17.12
CA SER A 118 -1.25 26.36 17.25
C SER A 118 -0.83 25.24 16.29
N ALA A 119 -0.49 25.56 15.03
CA ALA A 119 -0.04 24.56 14.08
C ALA A 119 1.31 23.94 14.48
N LEU A 120 2.25 24.75 14.99
CA LEU A 120 3.55 24.27 15.46
C LEU A 120 3.43 23.42 16.74
N GLU A 121 2.51 23.76 17.64
CA GLU A 121 2.21 22.95 18.83
C GLU A 121 1.67 21.56 18.44
N LYS A 122 0.72 21.48 17.49
CA LYS A 122 0.13 20.21 17.00
C LYS A 122 1.17 19.26 16.45
N VAL A 123 2.23 19.77 15.80
CA VAL A 123 3.33 18.96 15.25
C VAL A 123 4.56 18.91 16.18
N ARG A 124 4.46 19.44 17.41
CA ARG A 124 5.53 19.48 18.43
C ARG A 124 6.81 20.19 17.98
N LEU A 125 6.65 21.29 17.25
CA LEU A 125 7.77 22.10 16.73
C LEU A 125 7.79 23.54 17.26
N ALA A 126 6.96 23.90 18.25
CA ALA A 126 6.96 25.23 18.84
C ALA A 126 8.35 25.73 19.29
N PRO A 127 9.23 24.90 19.93
CA PRO A 127 10.57 25.34 20.33
C PRO A 127 11.53 25.63 19.15
N PHE A 128 11.17 25.25 17.93
CA PHE A 128 12.01 25.38 16.73
C PHE A 128 11.51 26.47 15.77
N ALA A 129 10.55 27.31 16.19
CA ALA A 129 9.87 28.31 15.36
C ALA A 129 10.83 29.23 14.60
N GLU A 130 11.92 29.66 15.26
CA GLU A 130 12.91 30.60 14.72
C GLU A 130 14.06 29.91 13.94
N ARG A 131 14.09 28.57 13.87
CA ARG A 131 15.12 27.85 13.14
C ARG A 131 14.88 27.91 11.63
N MET A 132 15.97 27.81 10.88
CA MET A 132 15.95 27.65 9.42
C MET A 132 15.82 26.16 9.04
N PRO A 133 15.26 25.81 7.88
CA PRO A 133 15.11 24.42 7.45
C PRO A 133 16.38 23.59 7.53
N HIS A 134 17.53 24.12 7.15
CA HIS A 134 18.82 23.40 7.18
C HIS A 134 19.31 23.05 8.60
N GLN A 135 18.71 23.62 9.64
CA GLN A 135 19.01 23.34 11.06
C GLN A 135 18.12 22.25 11.64
N LEU A 136 17.26 21.63 10.82
CA LEU A 136 16.29 20.63 11.21
C LEU A 136 16.66 19.25 10.67
N SER A 137 16.33 18.19 11.42
CA SER A 137 16.34 16.82 10.90
C SER A 137 15.29 16.62 9.81
N GLY A 138 15.42 15.58 8.98
CA GLY A 138 14.45 15.26 7.92
C GLY A 138 13.02 15.11 8.45
N GLY A 139 12.82 14.42 9.57
CA GLY A 139 11.51 14.29 10.19
C GLY A 139 10.96 15.60 10.74
N GLN A 140 11.83 16.52 11.24
CA GLN A 140 11.40 17.85 11.64
C GLN A 140 10.98 18.68 10.42
N GLN A 141 11.72 18.61 9.31
CA GLN A 141 11.34 19.27 8.04
C GLN A 141 9.98 18.76 7.54
N GLN A 142 9.75 17.46 7.62
CA GLN A 142 8.48 16.82 7.27
C GLN A 142 7.32 17.39 8.11
N ARG A 143 7.51 17.49 9.43
CA ARG A 143 6.50 18.08 10.33
C ARG A 143 6.22 19.54 10.01
N VAL A 144 7.23 20.32 9.62
CA VAL A 144 7.03 21.72 9.16
C VAL A 144 6.19 21.74 7.88
N ALA A 145 6.49 20.88 6.90
CA ALA A 145 5.71 20.79 5.66
C ALA A 145 4.25 20.42 5.94
N LEU A 146 4.02 19.49 6.87
CA LEU A 146 2.68 19.08 7.30
C LEU A 146 1.95 20.22 8.02
N ALA A 147 2.61 20.92 8.96
CA ALA A 147 2.04 22.09 9.62
C ALA A 147 1.67 23.18 8.62
N ARG A 148 2.54 23.46 7.63
CA ARG A 148 2.26 24.42 6.56
C ARG A 148 1.04 24.02 5.71
N ALA A 149 0.88 22.72 5.44
CA ALA A 149 -0.27 22.21 4.69
C ALA A 149 -1.58 22.28 5.49
N LEU A 150 -1.53 22.23 6.84
CA LEU A 150 -2.68 22.20 7.74
C LEU A 150 -3.08 23.58 8.30
N VAL A 151 -2.16 24.56 8.34
CA VAL A 151 -2.35 25.83 9.09
C VAL A 151 -3.56 26.66 8.65
N PHE A 152 -4.00 26.52 7.41
CA PHE A 152 -5.17 27.24 6.88
C PHE A 152 -6.46 26.39 6.88
N GLU A 153 -6.45 25.26 7.61
CA GLU A 153 -7.58 24.36 7.81
C GLU A 153 -8.18 23.89 6.46
N PRO A 154 -7.36 23.22 5.62
CA PRO A 154 -7.85 22.73 4.35
C PRO A 154 -8.90 21.64 4.53
N ARG A 155 -9.79 21.47 3.55
CA ARG A 155 -10.74 20.36 3.52
C ARG A 155 -10.11 19.03 3.11
N LEU A 156 -8.98 19.09 2.40
CA LEU A 156 -8.24 17.95 1.89
C LEU A 156 -6.74 18.21 1.99
N VAL A 157 -6.00 17.22 2.45
CA VAL A 157 -4.53 17.21 2.42
C VAL A 157 -4.04 16.12 1.48
N LEU A 158 -3.16 16.50 0.57
CA LEU A 158 -2.53 15.64 -0.42
C LEU A 158 -1.07 15.41 0.00
N LEU A 159 -0.67 14.16 0.09
CA LEU A 159 0.65 13.74 0.56
C LEU A 159 1.31 12.89 -0.54
N ASP A 160 2.32 13.42 -1.23
CA ASP A 160 3.02 12.73 -2.33
C ASP A 160 4.34 12.15 -1.83
N GLU A 161 4.39 10.86 -1.55
CA GLU A 161 5.54 10.09 -1.02
C GLU A 161 6.30 10.81 0.12
N PRO A 162 5.62 11.37 1.12
CA PRO A 162 6.25 12.25 2.08
C PRO A 162 7.28 11.57 2.98
N LEU A 163 7.25 10.23 3.11
CA LEU A 163 8.10 9.47 4.03
C LEU A 163 9.27 8.76 3.34
N SER A 164 9.38 8.87 2.01
CA SER A 164 10.34 8.10 1.21
C SER A 164 11.82 8.40 1.54
N ALA A 165 12.13 9.63 1.98
CA ALA A 165 13.50 10.06 2.31
C ALA A 165 13.93 9.77 3.76
N LEU A 166 13.05 9.17 4.59
CA LEU A 166 13.31 8.91 6.00
C LEU A 166 13.87 7.50 6.24
N ASP A 167 14.74 7.37 7.25
CA ASP A 167 15.14 6.06 7.75
C ASP A 167 13.96 5.28 8.35
N LYS A 168 14.12 3.97 8.54
CA LYS A 168 13.03 3.07 8.98
C LYS A 168 12.38 3.54 10.29
N LYS A 169 13.18 3.84 11.32
CA LYS A 169 12.66 4.20 12.65
C LYS A 169 11.87 5.51 12.60
N LEU A 170 12.44 6.52 11.96
CA LEU A 170 11.80 7.83 11.82
C LEU A 170 10.55 7.75 10.94
N ARG A 171 10.54 6.88 9.93
CA ARG A 171 9.36 6.61 9.10
C ARG A 171 8.21 6.04 9.91
N GLU A 172 8.47 5.01 10.74
CA GLU A 172 7.47 4.41 11.64
C GLU A 172 6.91 5.45 12.64
N GLU A 173 7.76 6.29 13.22
CA GLU A 173 7.33 7.40 14.11
C GLU A 173 6.43 8.40 13.36
N MET A 174 6.79 8.77 12.13
CA MET A 174 6.03 9.73 11.31
C MET A 174 4.69 9.16 10.82
N GLN A 175 4.61 7.86 10.51
CA GLN A 175 3.35 7.19 10.18
C GLN A 175 2.34 7.34 11.33
N LEU A 176 2.76 7.04 12.55
CA LEU A 176 1.91 7.18 13.75
C LEU A 176 1.51 8.63 14.00
N GLU A 177 2.42 9.58 13.78
CA GLU A 177 2.15 11.01 13.95
C GLU A 177 1.14 11.52 12.91
N ILE A 178 1.28 11.18 11.63
CA ILE A 178 0.33 11.56 10.58
C ILE A 178 -1.06 10.95 10.87
N ARG A 179 -1.10 9.68 11.26
CA ARG A 179 -2.36 9.00 11.63
C ARG A 179 -3.02 9.65 12.85
N ARG A 180 -2.24 10.06 13.86
CA ARG A 180 -2.74 10.81 15.02
C ARG A 180 -3.36 12.13 14.59
N LEU A 181 -2.63 12.93 13.80
CA LEU A 181 -3.12 14.22 13.30
C LEU A 181 -4.39 14.07 12.44
N HIS A 182 -4.45 13.07 11.59
CA HIS A 182 -5.66 12.76 10.81
C HIS A 182 -6.87 12.53 11.72
N ARG A 183 -6.74 11.69 12.76
CA ARG A 183 -7.83 11.39 13.70
C ARG A 183 -8.24 12.59 14.54
N GLU A 184 -7.27 13.38 15.00
CA GLU A 184 -7.55 14.58 15.82
C GLU A 184 -8.23 15.71 15.04
N LEU A 185 -7.86 15.86 13.75
CA LEU A 185 -8.36 16.96 12.93
C LEU A 185 -9.59 16.57 12.09
N GLY A 186 -9.84 15.28 11.86
CA GLY A 186 -10.92 14.79 11.01
C GLY A 186 -10.84 15.28 9.56
N VAL A 187 -9.64 15.66 9.09
CA VAL A 187 -9.42 16.17 7.73
C VAL A 187 -9.30 15.03 6.75
N THR A 188 -9.88 15.16 5.56
CA THR A 188 -9.69 14.19 4.49
C THR A 188 -8.24 14.17 4.03
N MET A 189 -7.65 12.99 3.87
CA MET A 189 -6.27 12.84 3.39
C MET A 189 -6.19 11.89 2.18
N ALA A 190 -5.46 12.29 1.14
CA ALA A 190 -5.06 11.41 0.05
C ALA A 190 -3.53 11.28 0.05
N PHE A 191 -3.06 10.06 0.21
CA PHE A 191 -1.66 9.72 0.41
C PHE A 191 -1.16 8.85 -0.75
N VAL A 192 -0.01 9.18 -1.30
CA VAL A 192 0.66 8.37 -2.33
C VAL A 192 1.89 7.71 -1.73
N THR A 193 2.03 6.43 -1.94
CA THR A 193 3.22 5.68 -1.57
C THR A 193 3.44 4.46 -2.47
N HIS A 194 4.62 3.92 -2.46
CA HIS A 194 4.96 2.60 -2.99
C HIS A 194 5.27 1.60 -1.86
N ASP A 195 5.26 2.05 -0.60
CA ASP A 195 5.51 1.22 0.59
C ASP A 195 4.19 0.63 1.11
N GLN A 196 4.13 -0.71 1.11
CA GLN A 196 2.95 -1.46 1.56
C GLN A 196 2.70 -1.26 3.06
N SER A 197 3.75 -1.19 3.88
CA SER A 197 3.62 -1.03 5.32
C SER A 197 2.99 0.31 5.70
N GLU A 198 3.35 1.38 4.96
CA GLU A 198 2.73 2.70 5.11
C GLU A 198 1.23 2.65 4.84
N ALA A 199 0.85 2.05 3.70
CA ALA A 199 -0.55 1.91 3.30
C ALA A 199 -1.36 1.10 4.31
N MET A 200 -0.81 -0.03 4.78
CA MET A 200 -1.49 -0.93 5.72
C MET A 200 -1.70 -0.31 7.11
N VAL A 201 -0.75 0.53 7.59
CA VAL A 201 -0.79 1.13 8.94
C VAL A 201 -1.67 2.36 9.00
N MET A 202 -1.67 3.21 7.95
CA MET A 202 -2.26 4.54 8.05
C MET A 202 -3.68 4.65 7.50
N SER A 203 -4.07 3.80 6.55
CA SER A 203 -5.23 4.04 5.69
C SER A 203 -6.53 3.46 6.23
N ASP A 204 -7.63 4.15 5.97
CA ASP A 204 -8.98 3.58 6.08
C ASP A 204 -9.29 2.72 4.85
N ARG A 205 -8.88 3.19 3.66
CA ARG A 205 -8.94 2.43 2.40
C ARG A 205 -7.67 2.63 1.60
N VAL A 206 -7.31 1.61 0.83
CA VAL A 206 -6.18 1.61 -0.10
C VAL A 206 -6.70 1.32 -1.51
N ALA A 207 -6.28 2.13 -2.47
CA ALA A 207 -6.49 1.89 -3.90
C ALA A 207 -5.17 1.38 -4.49
N VAL A 208 -5.14 0.12 -4.93
CA VAL A 208 -3.97 -0.50 -5.54
C VAL A 208 -3.94 -0.16 -7.02
N PHE A 209 -2.94 0.62 -7.43
CA PHE A 209 -2.73 1.08 -8.80
C PHE A 209 -1.79 0.17 -9.57
N ASN A 210 -2.13 -0.09 -10.82
CA ASN A 210 -1.29 -0.76 -11.79
C ASN A 210 -1.58 -0.23 -13.20
N HIS A 211 -0.55 0.09 -13.98
CA HIS A 211 -0.66 0.57 -15.37
C HIS A 211 -1.76 1.64 -15.60
N GLY A 212 -1.84 2.64 -14.73
CA GLY A 212 -2.80 3.75 -14.84
C GLY A 212 -4.22 3.45 -14.36
N ARG A 213 -4.49 2.26 -13.85
CA ARG A 213 -5.82 1.80 -13.39
C ARG A 213 -5.79 1.37 -11.93
N ILE A 214 -6.97 1.33 -11.30
CA ILE A 214 -7.15 0.70 -9.99
C ILE A 214 -7.48 -0.77 -10.21
N GLU A 215 -6.64 -1.66 -9.67
CA GLU A 215 -6.86 -3.11 -9.65
C GLU A 215 -7.87 -3.51 -8.56
N GLN A 216 -7.70 -2.94 -7.37
CA GLN A 216 -8.59 -3.20 -6.24
C GLN A 216 -8.58 -2.00 -5.28
N ILE A 217 -9.72 -1.75 -4.64
CA ILE A 217 -9.86 -0.75 -3.59
C ILE A 217 -10.65 -1.32 -2.42
N GLY A 218 -10.20 -1.06 -1.20
CA GLY A 218 -10.88 -1.54 0.02
C GLY A 218 -10.07 -1.26 1.28
N PRO A 219 -10.58 -1.67 2.44
CA PRO A 219 -9.81 -1.66 3.68
C PRO A 219 -8.52 -2.49 3.54
N PRO A 220 -7.40 -2.06 4.18
CA PRO A 220 -6.10 -2.73 4.07
C PRO A 220 -6.18 -4.25 4.31
N GLN A 221 -6.85 -4.67 5.38
CA GLN A 221 -6.99 -6.08 5.72
C GLN A 221 -7.72 -6.88 4.63
N GLN A 222 -8.80 -6.32 4.06
CA GLN A 222 -9.53 -6.98 2.97
C GLN A 222 -8.67 -7.20 1.74
N LEU A 223 -7.83 -6.22 1.37
CA LEU A 223 -6.93 -6.33 0.23
C LEU A 223 -5.86 -7.40 0.44
N TYR A 224 -5.39 -7.55 1.67
CA TYR A 224 -4.40 -8.55 2.06
C TYR A 224 -5.00 -9.96 2.10
N ASP A 225 -6.19 -10.11 2.74
CA ASP A 225 -6.85 -11.39 2.99
C ASP A 225 -7.65 -11.90 1.79
N ALA A 226 -8.10 -10.99 0.90
CA ALA A 226 -8.93 -11.32 -0.26
C ALA A 226 -8.50 -10.55 -1.52
N PRO A 227 -7.28 -10.79 -2.03
CA PRO A 227 -6.82 -10.15 -3.26
C PRO A 227 -7.66 -10.59 -4.46
N CYS A 228 -8.00 -9.64 -5.35
CA CYS A 228 -8.85 -9.92 -6.50
C CYS A 228 -8.11 -10.61 -7.65
N ASN A 229 -6.78 -10.49 -7.73
CA ASN A 229 -5.94 -11.09 -8.76
C ASN A 229 -4.51 -11.35 -8.27
N THR A 230 -3.71 -12.04 -9.10
CA THR A 230 -2.32 -12.41 -8.78
C THR A 230 -1.39 -11.22 -8.61
N PHE A 231 -1.70 -10.07 -9.27
CA PHE A 231 -0.93 -8.85 -9.11
C PHE A 231 -1.12 -8.28 -7.69
N VAL A 232 -2.37 -8.09 -7.25
CA VAL A 232 -2.66 -7.57 -5.89
C VAL A 232 -2.12 -8.52 -4.83
N ALA A 233 -2.29 -9.84 -5.01
CA ALA A 233 -1.74 -10.85 -4.11
C ALA A 233 -0.22 -10.72 -3.95
N GLY A 234 0.50 -10.61 -5.06
CA GLY A 234 1.97 -10.51 -5.05
C GLY A 234 2.49 -9.13 -4.69
N PHE A 235 1.70 -8.08 -4.89
CA PHE A 235 2.09 -6.72 -4.57
C PHE A 235 1.92 -6.40 -3.08
N LEU A 236 0.92 -6.97 -2.40
CA LEU A 236 0.64 -6.72 -0.97
C LEU A 236 1.31 -7.74 -0.02
N GLY A 237 2.50 -8.18 -0.34
CA GLY A 237 3.32 -9.07 0.47
C GLY A 237 3.83 -10.27 -0.31
N ASP A 238 4.76 -10.98 0.29
CA ASP A 238 5.33 -12.18 -0.30
C ASP A 238 4.24 -13.25 -0.52
N ASN A 239 4.34 -13.98 -1.64
CA ASN A 239 3.46 -15.10 -1.95
C ASN A 239 4.25 -16.25 -2.56
N ASN A 240 3.96 -17.45 -2.10
CA ASN A 240 4.31 -18.66 -2.80
C ASN A 240 3.28 -18.92 -3.90
N LYS A 241 3.74 -19.22 -5.10
CA LYS A 241 2.89 -19.42 -6.26
C LYS A 241 3.18 -20.78 -6.87
N VAL A 242 2.14 -21.43 -7.39
CA VAL A 242 2.29 -22.61 -8.21
C VAL A 242 1.20 -22.64 -9.27
N GLU A 243 1.59 -23.01 -10.48
CA GLU A 243 0.67 -23.16 -11.60
C GLU A 243 0.13 -24.59 -11.67
N GLY A 244 -1.15 -24.69 -12.03
CA GLY A 244 -1.83 -25.96 -12.21
C GLY A 244 -3.01 -25.84 -13.17
N LYS A 245 -3.60 -26.95 -13.50
CA LYS A 245 -4.84 -27.01 -14.30
C LYS A 245 -6.04 -27.05 -13.36
N SER A 246 -7.16 -26.42 -13.75
CA SER A 246 -8.41 -26.55 -13.02
C SER A 246 -8.77 -28.04 -12.88
N GLY A 247 -8.97 -28.47 -11.65
CA GLY A 247 -9.38 -29.86 -11.34
C GLY A 247 -10.84 -30.11 -11.75
N PRO A 248 -11.18 -31.37 -12.07
CA PRO A 248 -12.53 -31.73 -12.51
C PRO A 248 -13.57 -31.84 -11.38
N ASP A 249 -13.28 -31.45 -10.13
CA ASP A 249 -14.15 -31.80 -9.03
C ASP A 249 -15.30 -30.79 -8.83
N PRO A 250 -16.56 -31.19 -9.17
CA PRO A 250 -17.77 -30.43 -8.84
C PRO A 250 -18.17 -30.51 -7.35
N VAL A 251 -17.43 -31.23 -6.52
CA VAL A 251 -17.78 -31.51 -5.11
C VAL A 251 -17.00 -30.67 -4.10
N ALA A 252 -16.16 -29.72 -4.57
CA ALA A 252 -15.50 -28.79 -3.66
C ALA A 252 -16.54 -28.02 -2.85
N PRO A 253 -16.35 -27.82 -1.52
CA PRO A 253 -17.22 -26.99 -0.72
C PRO A 253 -17.44 -25.63 -1.37
N ALA A 254 -18.63 -25.05 -1.23
CA ALA A 254 -18.99 -23.77 -1.87
C ALA A 254 -17.90 -22.72 -1.64
N GLY A 255 -17.36 -22.15 -2.74
CA GLY A 255 -16.30 -21.15 -2.71
C GLY A 255 -14.85 -21.68 -2.72
N GLN A 256 -14.63 -22.99 -2.75
CA GLN A 256 -13.31 -23.60 -2.95
C GLN A 256 -13.13 -24.11 -4.39
N MET A 257 -11.88 -24.17 -4.82
CA MET A 257 -11.44 -24.74 -6.10
C MET A 257 -10.29 -25.70 -5.86
N GLU A 258 -10.13 -26.64 -6.80
CA GLU A 258 -8.98 -27.53 -6.88
C GLU A 258 -8.13 -27.20 -8.10
N ILE A 259 -6.82 -27.23 -7.92
CA ILE A 259 -5.88 -27.25 -9.03
C ILE A 259 -5.06 -28.53 -9.00
N ARG A 260 -4.80 -29.08 -10.18
CA ARG A 260 -3.94 -30.24 -10.37
C ARG A 260 -2.60 -29.79 -10.93
N LEU A 261 -1.54 -30.03 -10.22
CA LEU A 261 -0.18 -29.75 -10.63
C LEU A 261 0.30 -30.74 -11.70
N ALA A 262 1.39 -30.41 -12.39
CA ALA A 262 1.96 -31.26 -13.43
C ALA A 262 2.42 -32.63 -12.91
N ASN A 263 2.77 -32.74 -11.62
CA ASN A 263 3.12 -34.01 -10.96
C ASN A 263 1.91 -34.82 -10.44
N GLY A 264 0.69 -34.45 -10.80
CA GLY A 264 -0.52 -35.15 -10.35
C GLY A 264 -1.05 -34.69 -8.99
N LEU A 265 -0.28 -33.95 -8.18
CA LEU A 265 -0.71 -33.46 -6.87
C LEU A 265 -1.89 -32.49 -7.02
N THR A 266 -2.92 -32.69 -6.21
CA THR A 266 -4.09 -31.81 -6.16
C THR A 266 -4.02 -30.92 -4.94
N LEU A 267 -4.21 -29.62 -5.13
CA LEU A 267 -4.24 -28.62 -4.08
C LEU A 267 -5.58 -27.88 -4.11
N ARG A 268 -6.04 -27.47 -2.91
CA ARG A 268 -7.30 -26.76 -2.69
C ARG A 268 -7.04 -25.34 -2.25
N GLY A 269 -7.92 -24.41 -2.68
CA GLY A 269 -7.88 -23.02 -2.25
C GLY A 269 -9.22 -22.33 -2.45
N ARG A 270 -9.33 -21.10 -1.96
CA ARG A 270 -10.47 -20.23 -2.21
C ARG A 270 -10.44 -19.75 -3.66
N ARG A 271 -11.60 -19.68 -4.29
CA ARG A 271 -11.73 -19.05 -5.61
C ARG A 271 -11.62 -17.53 -5.46
N ALA A 272 -10.69 -16.89 -6.19
CA ALA A 272 -10.65 -15.44 -6.30
C ALA A 272 -11.78 -14.91 -7.18
N GLY A 273 -12.28 -13.71 -6.87
CA GLY A 273 -13.43 -13.13 -7.56
C GLY A 273 -13.24 -12.89 -9.07
N HIS A 274 -12.00 -12.74 -9.53
CA HIS A 274 -11.62 -12.55 -10.94
C HIS A 274 -10.87 -13.77 -11.49
N SER A 275 -11.10 -14.96 -10.91
CA SER A 275 -10.55 -16.19 -11.44
C SER A 275 -11.05 -16.41 -12.88
N THR A 276 -10.11 -16.50 -13.81
CA THR A 276 -10.42 -16.83 -15.20
C THR A 276 -10.85 -18.30 -15.25
N ASN A 277 -11.90 -18.61 -16.01
CA ASN A 277 -12.26 -20.02 -16.30
C ASN A 277 -11.29 -20.66 -17.32
N GLY A 278 -10.03 -20.21 -17.33
CA GLY A 278 -8.99 -20.73 -18.21
C GLY A 278 -8.48 -22.11 -17.75
N PRO A 279 -7.80 -22.85 -18.66
CA PRO A 279 -7.24 -24.16 -18.33
C PRO A 279 -6.05 -24.09 -17.36
N SER A 280 -5.40 -22.94 -17.24
CA SER A 280 -4.29 -22.69 -16.30
C SER A 280 -4.75 -21.79 -15.18
N GLN A 281 -4.47 -22.20 -13.96
CA GLN A 281 -4.79 -21.48 -12.71
C GLN A 281 -3.52 -21.33 -11.89
N VAL A 282 -3.49 -20.28 -11.04
CA VAL A 282 -2.37 -20.03 -10.14
C VAL A 282 -2.87 -20.10 -8.70
N LEU A 283 -2.32 -20.99 -7.90
CA LEU A 283 -2.52 -21.00 -6.47
C LEU A 283 -1.47 -20.11 -5.81
N CYS A 284 -1.92 -19.23 -4.94
CA CYS A 284 -1.10 -18.35 -4.12
C CYS A 284 -1.34 -18.64 -2.64
N VAL A 285 -0.27 -18.77 -1.86
CA VAL A 285 -0.33 -18.91 -0.40
C VAL A 285 0.75 -18.07 0.27
N ARG A 286 0.39 -17.40 1.35
CA ARG A 286 1.31 -16.53 2.11
C ARG A 286 2.37 -17.36 2.85
N PRO A 287 3.64 -16.88 2.95
CA PRO A 287 4.70 -17.58 3.69
C PRO A 287 4.37 -17.87 5.15
N GLU A 288 3.66 -16.96 5.81
CA GLU A 288 3.24 -17.11 7.22
C GLU A 288 2.09 -18.10 7.44
N CYS A 289 1.36 -18.45 6.38
CA CYS A 289 0.30 -19.46 6.43
C CYS A 289 0.82 -20.89 6.27
N LEU A 290 2.08 -21.04 5.88
CA LEU A 290 2.73 -22.34 5.73
C LEU A 290 3.30 -22.84 7.05
N LYS A 291 3.14 -24.14 7.29
CA LYS A 291 3.78 -24.88 8.38
C LYS A 291 4.74 -25.91 7.81
N VAL A 292 5.89 -26.06 8.46
CA VAL A 292 6.89 -27.08 8.12
C VAL A 292 6.79 -28.24 9.08
N ALA A 293 6.74 -29.46 8.55
CA ALA A 293 6.80 -30.70 9.32
C ALA A 293 7.91 -31.60 8.78
N LEU A 294 8.50 -32.42 9.67
CA LEU A 294 9.57 -33.36 9.33
C LEU A 294 9.03 -34.67 8.74
N ASP A 295 7.76 -34.96 8.97
CA ASP A 295 7.10 -36.17 8.51
C ASP A 295 5.74 -35.87 7.86
N ALA A 296 5.25 -36.83 7.08
CA ALA A 296 3.96 -36.76 6.40
C ALA A 296 2.78 -37.16 7.31
N GLY A 297 2.91 -37.05 8.64
CA GLY A 297 1.86 -37.45 9.58
C GLY A 297 0.46 -37.03 9.13
N GLN A 298 -0.53 -37.86 9.36
CA GLN A 298 -1.90 -37.67 8.87
C GLN A 298 -2.49 -36.34 9.37
N LEU A 299 -2.70 -35.38 8.45
CA LEU A 299 -3.67 -34.32 8.64
C LEU A 299 -4.99 -34.78 8.04
N GLU A 300 -6.03 -34.82 8.88
CA GLU A 300 -7.38 -35.20 8.40
C GLU A 300 -7.93 -34.28 7.32
N THR A 301 -7.47 -33.01 7.24
CA THR A 301 -7.89 -32.04 6.21
C THR A 301 -6.80 -31.00 5.94
N GLY A 302 -6.37 -30.82 4.70
CA GLY A 302 -5.42 -29.75 4.31
C GLY A 302 -4.56 -30.07 3.10
N ASN A 303 -3.87 -29.07 2.60
CA ASN A 303 -2.88 -29.23 1.54
C ASN A 303 -1.53 -29.66 2.13
N GLN A 304 -0.87 -30.59 1.46
CA GLN A 304 0.48 -31.05 1.79
C GLN A 304 1.32 -31.11 0.54
N ILE A 305 2.54 -30.59 0.59
CA ILE A 305 3.50 -30.61 -0.51
C ILE A 305 4.85 -31.06 0.04
N GLY A 306 5.43 -32.10 -0.56
CA GLY A 306 6.81 -32.51 -0.30
C GLY A 306 7.79 -31.44 -0.77
N ALA A 307 8.79 -31.16 0.01
CA ALA A 307 9.82 -30.18 -0.32
C ALA A 307 11.16 -30.56 0.32
N ARG A 308 12.25 -29.93 -0.14
CA ARG A 308 13.57 -30.04 0.46
C ARG A 308 14.05 -28.67 0.89
N LEU A 309 14.53 -28.53 2.12
CA LEU A 309 15.08 -27.27 2.61
C LEU A 309 16.35 -26.89 1.82
N VAL A 310 16.33 -25.69 1.23
CA VAL A 310 17.43 -25.11 0.48
C VAL A 310 18.22 -24.13 1.33
N ASP A 311 17.52 -23.37 2.18
CA ASP A 311 18.14 -22.35 3.04
C ASP A 311 17.34 -22.11 4.32
N ILE A 312 18.02 -21.65 5.38
CA ILE A 312 17.45 -21.33 6.70
C ILE A 312 18.04 -19.99 7.15
N ILE A 313 17.28 -18.91 7.05
CA ILE A 313 17.75 -17.55 7.30
C ILE A 313 17.06 -16.95 8.53
N GLN A 314 17.82 -16.53 9.52
CA GLN A 314 17.28 -15.79 10.67
C GLN A 314 17.14 -14.30 10.31
N GLN A 315 15.94 -13.76 10.42
CA GLN A 315 15.63 -12.35 10.12
C GLN A 315 15.14 -11.59 11.37
N GLY A 316 15.86 -11.76 12.49
CA GLY A 316 15.55 -11.10 13.75
C GLY A 316 14.36 -11.73 14.47
N ASP A 317 13.15 -11.26 14.21
CA ASP A 317 11.90 -11.69 14.85
C ASP A 317 11.32 -13.00 14.30
N HIS A 318 11.81 -13.48 13.16
CA HIS A 318 11.35 -14.71 12.51
C HIS A 318 12.47 -15.42 11.74
N TRP A 319 12.20 -16.67 11.39
CA TRP A 319 13.01 -17.45 10.47
C TRP A 319 12.35 -17.48 9.09
N ARG A 320 13.13 -17.30 8.07
CA ARG A 320 12.76 -17.51 6.68
C ARG A 320 13.37 -18.83 6.22
N LEU A 321 12.52 -19.82 5.98
CA LEU A 321 12.91 -21.10 5.43
C LEU A 321 12.64 -21.09 3.94
N VAL A 322 13.62 -21.48 3.14
CA VAL A 322 13.48 -21.61 1.69
C VAL A 322 13.46 -23.09 1.36
N ALA A 323 12.44 -23.56 0.65
CA ALA A 323 12.24 -24.96 0.33
C ALA A 323 11.94 -25.14 -1.15
N ALA A 324 12.70 -25.98 -1.84
CA ALA A 324 12.43 -26.42 -3.19
C ALA A 324 11.34 -27.49 -3.18
N LEU A 325 10.30 -27.34 -3.99
CA LEU A 325 9.23 -28.34 -4.09
C LEU A 325 9.77 -29.62 -4.71
N SER A 326 9.33 -30.78 -4.20
CA SER A 326 9.69 -32.10 -4.74
C SER A 326 8.62 -32.58 -5.72
N ASP A 327 9.06 -33.20 -6.83
CA ASP A 327 8.20 -33.98 -7.70
C ASP A 327 7.92 -35.36 -7.08
N GLU A 328 6.96 -36.12 -7.63
CA GLU A 328 6.62 -37.48 -7.19
C GLU A 328 7.84 -38.44 -7.25
N ASP A 329 8.74 -38.24 -8.19
CA ASP A 329 9.98 -39.01 -8.34
C ASP A 329 11.13 -38.50 -7.47
N GLY A 330 10.89 -37.54 -6.55
CA GLY A 330 11.90 -36.94 -5.69
C GLY A 330 12.83 -35.93 -6.38
N GLY A 331 12.55 -35.56 -7.62
CA GLY A 331 13.20 -34.46 -8.34
C GLY A 331 12.85 -33.10 -7.68
N LEU A 332 13.77 -32.13 -7.78
CA LEU A 332 13.52 -30.77 -7.26
C LEU A 332 13.02 -29.87 -8.42
N ARG A 333 11.94 -29.14 -8.17
CA ARG A 333 11.48 -28.10 -9.09
C ARG A 333 12.36 -26.86 -8.96
N ALA A 334 12.37 -26.05 -10.02
CA ALA A 334 13.06 -24.76 -10.02
C ALA A 334 12.39 -23.72 -9.10
N GLU A 335 11.15 -23.96 -8.67
CA GLU A 335 10.38 -23.04 -7.83
C GLU A 335 10.67 -23.29 -6.36
N ASN A 336 11.21 -22.26 -5.70
CA ASN A 336 11.42 -22.27 -4.27
C ASN A 336 10.25 -21.57 -3.56
N TRP A 337 9.70 -22.26 -2.56
CA TRP A 337 8.74 -21.68 -1.65
C TRP A 337 9.40 -21.17 -0.39
N THR A 338 8.88 -20.07 0.13
CA THR A 338 9.32 -19.46 1.40
C THR A 338 8.30 -19.75 2.48
N VAL A 339 8.79 -20.10 3.67
CA VAL A 339 7.98 -20.23 4.88
C VAL A 339 8.50 -19.24 5.93
N LYS A 340 7.60 -18.48 6.52
CA LYS A 340 7.90 -17.55 7.61
C LYS A 340 7.49 -18.19 8.93
N VAL A 341 8.48 -18.47 9.80
CA VAL A 341 8.25 -19.15 11.08
C VAL A 341 8.70 -18.26 12.22
N ASN A 342 7.86 -18.09 13.23
CA ASN A 342 8.24 -17.34 14.43
C ASN A 342 9.39 -18.05 15.19
N VAL A 343 10.27 -17.28 15.83
CA VAL A 343 11.49 -17.80 16.49
C VAL A 343 11.20 -18.95 17.44
N GLY A 344 10.09 -18.90 18.20
CA GLY A 344 9.70 -19.96 19.14
C GLY A 344 9.00 -21.19 18.53
N SER A 345 8.74 -21.19 17.22
CA SER A 345 7.94 -22.22 16.54
C SER A 345 8.74 -23.01 15.50
N VAL A 346 10.05 -22.81 15.43
CA VAL A 346 10.91 -23.55 14.50
C VAL A 346 11.05 -24.98 15.00
N PRO A 347 10.74 -26.02 14.20
CA PRO A 347 10.97 -27.41 14.58
C PRO A 347 12.45 -27.65 14.90
N ALA A 348 12.71 -28.33 16.04
CA ALA A 348 14.08 -28.68 16.43
C ALA A 348 14.70 -29.64 15.39
N GLY A 349 16.00 -29.43 15.08
CA GLY A 349 16.75 -30.34 14.20
C GLY A 349 16.56 -30.08 12.69
N LEU A 350 15.97 -28.95 12.27
CA LEU A 350 15.94 -28.59 10.85
C LEU A 350 17.36 -28.31 10.33
N THR A 351 17.69 -28.96 9.21
CA THR A 351 18.96 -28.76 8.50
C THR A 351 18.74 -28.55 7.00
N VAL A 352 19.63 -27.78 6.39
CA VAL A 352 19.63 -27.61 4.92
C VAL A 352 19.84 -28.96 4.24
N GLY A 353 19.11 -29.19 3.16
CA GLY A 353 19.10 -30.46 2.43
C GLY A 353 18.11 -31.51 2.94
N GLN A 354 17.47 -31.27 4.09
CA GLN A 354 16.52 -32.19 4.70
C GLN A 354 15.19 -32.19 3.94
N PRO A 355 14.57 -33.38 3.73
CA PRO A 355 13.20 -33.46 3.24
C PRO A 355 12.23 -32.96 4.32
N VAL A 356 11.23 -32.19 3.90
CA VAL A 356 10.18 -31.62 4.74
C VAL A 356 8.83 -31.68 4.03
N VAL A 357 7.75 -31.54 4.78
CA VAL A 357 6.40 -31.39 4.27
C VAL A 357 5.90 -29.99 4.58
N LEU A 358 5.52 -29.24 3.57
CA LEU A 358 4.86 -27.96 3.69
C LEU A 358 3.35 -28.17 3.79
N ARG A 359 2.73 -27.59 4.80
CA ARG A 359 1.32 -27.76 5.09
C ARG A 359 0.61 -26.42 5.17
N PHE A 360 -0.60 -26.33 4.60
CA PHE A 360 -1.45 -25.15 4.70
C PHE A 360 -2.94 -25.52 4.53
N ARG A 361 -3.81 -24.70 5.08
CA ARG A 361 -5.25 -24.93 4.97
C ARG A 361 -5.77 -24.38 3.63
N PRO A 362 -6.81 -24.99 3.04
CA PRO A 362 -7.42 -24.48 1.80
C PRO A 362 -7.91 -23.03 1.92
N GLU A 363 -8.40 -22.64 3.11
CA GLU A 363 -8.85 -21.27 3.36
C GLU A 363 -7.71 -20.23 3.42
N ASP A 364 -6.46 -20.64 3.51
CA ASP A 364 -5.27 -19.77 3.53
C ASP A 364 -4.66 -19.57 2.12
N ALA A 365 -5.20 -20.24 1.12
CA ALA A 365 -4.74 -20.16 -0.26
C ALA A 365 -5.80 -19.60 -1.20
N TRP A 366 -5.36 -18.87 -2.22
CA TRP A 366 -6.21 -18.30 -3.27
C TRP A 366 -5.87 -18.91 -4.62
N ILE A 367 -6.91 -19.20 -5.43
CA ILE A 367 -6.77 -19.70 -6.81
C ILE A 367 -7.36 -18.64 -7.76
N PHE A 368 -6.51 -18.19 -8.68
CA PHE A 368 -6.79 -17.17 -9.69
C PHE A 368 -6.90 -17.77 -11.07
#